data_3d8b11ba1b09ad1681277a535de1c3fa
#
_entry.id   3d8b11ba1b09ad1681277a535de1c3fa
#
_cell.length_a   1.000
_cell.length_b   1.000
_cell.length_c   1.000
_cell.angle_alpha   90.00
_cell.angle_beta   90.00
_cell.angle_gamma   90.00
#
_symmetry.space_group_name_H-M   'P 1'
#
loop_
_entity.id
_entity.type
_entity.pdbx_description
1 polymer ?
#
loop_
_entity_poly.entity_id
_entity_poly.type
_entity_poly.pdbx_seq_one_letter_code
_entity_poly.pdbx_strand_id
1 'polypeptide(L)'
;MVEVTQDFNACCLAIKAYKFRYYLSLWLLLLVLYTPEILNTNIEQEAQNMSRMRTSQESEFLQYFRCINKRSIDNILSRYRSTGPVGYANSLGLARILKVKERISSDRELSEKLAKIKIYRDAIGINSDEMPSHNTFNSLRQRLGVEGFVEIHRHFVLQAYKLGLLTPPIPDLPKMVRGRIILIGDSTFLKAVASTRGEKDDAGNWLFTDDSIAFGKPHHKHKYPVGHRAHTIISVSGIPIVSLLAPANESDQAHIMSLLLTAFERYPKLPFACVILDAGYDAEEFHRDIYTEFNILPIIIRKPSMKWGPNLGKNGTPLCPFGYPTRRKGIEYNRGRIKFACYHVCIKDSQRLLFPCEYQNSEKRFGWITHTYFKDDYRRQGPAVPGSRPYEQLKKLRTGIERYYGLTKENRYHMEVNNTYMGHHNVLIHVIEHDIVATLDIIYEHKKTGKWSDILSV
;
A
#
# COMPACT_ATOMS: atom_id res chain seq x y z
N MET A 1 -46.74 -3.11 -16.61
CA MET A 1 -45.54 -3.22 -15.77
C MET A 1 -45.54 -2.30 -14.54
N VAL A 2 -46.49 -1.42 -14.38
CA VAL A 2 -46.57 -0.48 -13.22
C VAL A 2 -47.43 -1.03 -12.08
N GLU A 3 -48.39 -1.94 -12.34
CA GLU A 3 -49.26 -2.51 -11.31
C GLU A 3 -48.59 -3.60 -10.44
N VAL A 4 -47.62 -4.34 -10.96
CA VAL A 4 -46.95 -5.42 -10.21
C VAL A 4 -45.95 -4.87 -9.15
N THR A 5 -45.48 -3.63 -9.29
CA THR A 5 -44.55 -3.00 -8.36
C THR A 5 -45.23 -2.39 -7.13
N GLN A 6 -46.53 -2.04 -7.24
CA GLN A 6 -47.30 -1.51 -6.09
C GLN A 6 -47.69 -2.60 -5.10
N ASP A 7 -48.03 -3.80 -5.58
CA ASP A 7 -48.39 -4.92 -4.72
C ASP A 7 -47.19 -5.49 -3.93
N PHE A 8 -45.99 -5.45 -4.55
CA PHE A 8 -44.77 -5.92 -3.85
C PHE A 8 -44.35 -5.01 -2.70
N ASN A 9 -44.51 -3.69 -2.88
CA ASN A 9 -44.23 -2.72 -1.82
C ASN A 9 -45.26 -2.79 -0.66
N ALA A 10 -46.51 -3.03 -0.95
CA ALA A 10 -47.55 -3.22 0.05
C ALA A 10 -47.31 -4.50 0.88
N CYS A 11 -46.89 -5.58 0.22
CA CYS A 11 -46.56 -6.84 0.90
C CYS A 11 -45.31 -6.71 1.79
N CYS A 12 -44.27 -6.00 1.33
CA CYS A 12 -43.08 -5.72 2.15
C CYS A 12 -43.35 -4.82 3.37
N LEU A 13 -44.26 -3.86 3.24
CA LEU A 13 -44.72 -3.02 4.35
C LEU A 13 -45.55 -3.81 5.37
N ALA A 14 -46.44 -4.69 4.91
CA ALA A 14 -47.21 -5.56 5.77
C ALA A 14 -46.34 -6.56 6.56
N ILE A 15 -45.33 -7.15 5.92
CA ILE A 15 -44.36 -8.05 6.57
C ILE A 15 -43.51 -7.30 7.58
N LYS A 16 -43.11 -6.06 7.31
CA LYS A 16 -42.35 -5.22 8.27
C LYS A 16 -43.22 -4.82 9.44
N ALA A 17 -44.51 -4.48 9.23
CA ALA A 17 -45.47 -4.14 10.29
C ALA A 17 -45.81 -5.37 11.15
N TYR A 18 -45.93 -6.56 10.53
CA TYR A 18 -46.18 -7.82 11.25
C TYR A 18 -44.97 -8.24 12.11
N LYS A 19 -43.75 -8.13 11.59
CA LYS A 19 -42.52 -8.35 12.35
C LYS A 19 -42.39 -7.35 13.50
N PHE A 20 -42.68 -6.08 13.27
CA PHE A 20 -42.62 -5.06 14.34
C PHE A 20 -43.62 -5.32 15.43
N ARG A 21 -44.88 -5.70 15.12
CA ARG A 21 -45.90 -6.10 16.13
C ARG A 21 -45.49 -7.37 16.87
N TYR A 22 -44.91 -8.36 16.18
CA TYR A 22 -44.42 -9.59 16.81
C TYR A 22 -43.26 -9.32 17.78
N TYR A 23 -42.30 -8.49 17.37
CA TYR A 23 -41.22 -8.09 18.27
C TYR A 23 -41.69 -7.21 19.42
N LEU A 24 -42.68 -6.35 19.21
CA LEU A 24 -43.24 -5.51 20.28
C LEU A 24 -44.02 -6.35 21.31
N SER A 25 -44.79 -7.33 20.86
CA SER A 25 -45.48 -8.27 21.77
C SER A 25 -44.52 -9.21 22.50
N LEU A 26 -43.43 -9.66 21.81
CA LEU A 26 -42.37 -10.45 22.44
C LEU A 26 -41.61 -9.61 23.52
N TRP A 27 -41.37 -8.35 23.18
CA TRP A 27 -40.72 -7.40 24.11
C TRP A 27 -41.58 -7.06 25.29
N LEU A 28 -42.89 -6.88 25.09
CA LEU A 28 -43.86 -6.71 26.19
C LEU A 28 -44.02 -7.98 27.03
N LEU A 29 -43.99 -9.16 26.44
CA LEU A 29 -44.02 -10.43 27.16
C LEU A 29 -42.75 -10.64 28.00
N LEU A 30 -41.59 -10.26 27.45
CA LEU A 30 -40.30 -10.28 28.17
C LEU A 30 -40.29 -9.28 29.31
N LEU A 31 -40.89 -8.10 29.15
CA LEU A 31 -41.04 -7.10 30.21
C LEU A 31 -41.96 -7.57 31.36
N VAL A 32 -42.96 -8.40 31.06
CA VAL A 32 -43.88 -8.94 32.08
C VAL A 32 -43.32 -10.18 32.79
N LEU A 33 -42.44 -10.92 32.10
CA LEU A 33 -41.83 -12.15 32.65
C LEU A 33 -40.51 -11.91 33.42
N TYR A 34 -39.88 -10.76 33.24
CA TYR A 34 -38.66 -10.42 33.95
C TYR A 34 -38.99 -9.60 35.19
N THR A 35 -38.71 -10.19 36.34
CA THR A 35 -38.78 -9.45 37.61
C THR A 35 -37.80 -8.28 37.61
N PRO A 36 -38.10 -7.16 38.30
CA PRO A 36 -37.20 -5.99 38.36
C PRO A 36 -35.76 -6.32 38.77
N GLU A 37 -35.58 -7.38 39.56
CA GLU A 37 -34.26 -7.85 40.01
C GLU A 37 -33.42 -8.44 38.88
N ILE A 38 -34.01 -9.18 37.95
CA ILE A 38 -33.28 -9.77 36.79
C ILE A 38 -32.91 -8.68 35.77
N LEU A 39 -33.78 -7.68 35.59
CA LEU A 39 -33.48 -6.54 34.72
C LEU A 39 -32.31 -5.71 35.27
N ASN A 40 -32.31 -5.43 36.56
CA ASN A 40 -31.22 -4.68 37.19
C ASN A 40 -29.88 -5.42 37.15
N THR A 41 -29.87 -6.74 37.44
CA THR A 41 -28.64 -7.53 37.36
C THR A 41 -28.08 -7.60 35.94
N ASN A 42 -28.91 -7.69 34.90
CA ASN A 42 -28.47 -7.68 33.52
C ASN A 42 -27.91 -6.30 33.10
N ILE A 43 -28.56 -5.20 33.49
CA ILE A 43 -28.09 -3.83 33.22
C ILE A 43 -26.76 -3.57 33.93
N GLU A 44 -26.61 -3.99 35.18
CA GLU A 44 -25.37 -3.87 35.94
C GLU A 44 -24.25 -4.71 35.33
N GLN A 45 -24.55 -5.92 34.84
CA GLN A 45 -23.58 -6.80 34.18
C GLN A 45 -23.16 -6.29 32.83
N GLU A 46 -24.07 -5.73 32.02
CA GLU A 46 -23.76 -5.04 30.79
C GLU A 46 -22.92 -3.76 31.02
N ALA A 47 -23.28 -2.97 32.03
CA ALA A 47 -22.52 -1.78 32.43
C ALA A 47 -21.10 -2.15 32.90
N GLN A 48 -20.93 -3.23 33.67
CA GLN A 48 -19.61 -3.73 34.06
C GLN A 48 -18.83 -4.27 32.88
N ASN A 49 -19.47 -4.99 31.96
CA ASN A 49 -18.82 -5.48 30.75
C ASN A 49 -18.38 -4.31 29.83
N MET A 50 -19.23 -3.31 29.64
CA MET A 50 -18.87 -2.10 28.90
C MET A 50 -17.74 -1.33 29.57
N SER A 51 -17.76 -1.22 30.92
CA SER A 51 -16.68 -0.60 31.69
C SER A 51 -15.36 -1.36 31.52
N ARG A 52 -15.38 -2.71 31.61
CA ARG A 52 -14.18 -3.56 31.37
C ARG A 52 -13.66 -3.45 29.92
N MET A 53 -14.55 -3.46 28.93
CA MET A 53 -14.17 -3.27 27.53
C MET A 53 -13.55 -1.90 27.30
N ARG A 54 -14.12 -0.84 27.88
CA ARG A 54 -13.60 0.51 27.79
C ARG A 54 -12.21 0.62 28.42
N THR A 55 -12.01 0.09 29.63
CA THR A 55 -10.72 0.06 30.33
C THR A 55 -9.68 -0.73 29.54
N SER A 56 -10.07 -1.83 28.89
CA SER A 56 -9.20 -2.62 28.02
C SER A 56 -8.78 -1.84 26.78
N GLN A 57 -9.70 -1.16 26.09
CA GLN A 57 -9.41 -0.33 24.92
C GLN A 57 -8.54 0.87 25.26
N GLU A 58 -8.80 1.53 26.38
CA GLU A 58 -7.96 2.63 26.88
C GLU A 58 -6.54 2.15 27.19
N SER A 59 -6.40 0.96 27.79
CA SER A 59 -5.10 0.34 28.04
C SER A 59 -4.35 0.05 26.73
N GLU A 60 -5.02 -0.50 25.73
CA GLU A 60 -4.43 -0.81 24.42
C GLU A 60 -3.98 0.46 23.69
N PHE A 61 -4.80 1.50 23.70
CA PHE A 61 -4.47 2.79 23.13
C PHE A 61 -3.19 3.39 23.73
N LEU A 62 -3.08 3.40 25.06
CA LEU A 62 -1.88 3.87 25.75
C LEU A 62 -0.65 2.99 25.45
N GLN A 63 -0.84 1.68 25.35
CA GLN A 63 0.25 0.74 24.98
C GLN A 63 0.78 1.03 23.59
N TYR A 64 -0.07 1.38 22.62
CA TYR A 64 0.36 1.77 21.29
C TYR A 64 1.39 2.92 21.34
N PHE A 65 1.08 4.01 22.04
CA PHE A 65 2.01 5.14 22.14
C PHE A 65 3.24 4.84 23.01
N ARG A 66 3.16 3.93 23.98
CA ARG A 66 4.31 3.43 24.76
C ARG A 66 5.26 2.58 23.92
N CYS A 67 4.77 1.92 22.88
CA CYS A 67 5.63 1.16 21.96
C CYS A 67 6.53 2.05 21.11
N ILE A 68 6.22 3.34 20.98
CA ILE A 68 7.00 4.30 20.22
C ILE A 68 8.22 4.72 21.06
N ASN A 69 9.42 4.55 20.47
CA ASN A 69 10.64 5.00 21.13
C ASN A 69 10.74 6.53 21.08
N LYS A 70 10.24 7.18 22.13
CA LYS A 70 10.21 8.64 22.27
C LYS A 70 11.58 9.28 22.12
N ARG A 71 12.63 8.69 22.73
CA ARG A 71 14.01 9.22 22.67
C ARG A 71 14.55 9.30 21.24
N SER A 72 14.22 8.32 20.39
CA SER A 72 14.64 8.35 18.98
C SER A 72 13.97 9.46 18.20
N ILE A 73 12.68 9.72 18.47
CA ILE A 73 11.96 10.85 17.86
C ILE A 73 12.51 12.18 18.37
N ASP A 74 12.79 12.29 19.66
CA ASP A 74 13.40 13.49 20.26
C ASP A 74 14.72 13.86 19.58
N ASN A 75 15.57 12.87 19.32
CA ASN A 75 16.84 13.08 18.63
C ASN A 75 16.67 13.62 17.21
N ILE A 76 15.59 13.24 16.52
CA ILE A 76 15.25 13.78 15.20
C ILE A 76 14.70 15.20 15.36
N LEU A 77 13.69 15.38 16.18
CA LEU A 77 13.00 16.66 16.38
C LEU A 77 13.90 17.76 16.94
N SER A 78 14.90 17.39 17.77
CA SER A 78 15.87 18.34 18.35
C SER A 78 16.69 19.07 17.29
N ARG A 79 16.95 18.46 16.14
CA ARG A 79 17.69 19.08 15.03
C ARG A 79 16.90 20.16 14.30
N TYR A 80 15.58 20.09 14.36
CA TYR A 80 14.66 21.04 13.73
C TYR A 80 14.07 22.05 14.71
N ARG A 81 14.61 22.11 15.91
CA ARG A 81 14.09 22.95 17.00
C ARG A 81 14.75 24.32 17.01
N SER A 82 13.96 25.37 17.23
CA SER A 82 14.47 26.74 17.42
C SER A 82 14.53 27.16 18.90
N THR A 83 13.54 26.81 19.72
CA THR A 83 13.42 27.23 21.13
C THR A 83 12.44 26.32 21.89
N GLY A 84 12.42 26.35 23.23
CA GLY A 84 11.45 25.69 24.09
C GLY A 84 11.93 24.36 24.73
N PRO A 85 11.19 23.70 25.63
CA PRO A 85 11.56 22.47 26.34
C PRO A 85 11.65 21.25 25.41
N VAL A 86 12.62 20.34 25.63
CA VAL A 86 12.87 19.16 24.75
C VAL A 86 11.67 18.24 24.71
N GLY A 87 11.06 17.91 25.84
CA GLY A 87 9.93 16.99 25.92
C GLY A 87 8.67 17.44 25.17
N TYR A 88 8.46 18.74 25.03
CA TYR A 88 7.30 19.29 24.32
C TYR A 88 7.32 19.04 22.82
N ALA A 89 8.51 19.12 22.20
CA ALA A 89 8.62 18.83 20.76
C ALA A 89 8.25 17.37 20.43
N ASN A 90 8.65 16.42 21.28
CA ASN A 90 8.28 15.01 21.16
C ASN A 90 6.77 14.82 21.26
N SER A 91 6.13 15.42 22.24
CA SER A 91 4.68 15.36 22.42
C SER A 91 3.93 15.89 21.21
N LEU A 92 4.42 16.97 20.56
CA LEU A 92 3.86 17.47 19.33
C LEU A 92 4.04 16.51 18.15
N GLY A 93 5.18 15.83 18.03
CA GLY A 93 5.40 14.78 17.04
C GLY A 93 4.46 13.60 17.24
N LEU A 94 4.25 13.15 18.50
CA LEU A 94 3.28 12.11 18.81
C LEU A 94 1.83 12.56 18.56
N ALA A 95 1.51 13.84 18.73
CA ALA A 95 0.20 14.39 18.40
C ALA A 95 -0.10 14.30 16.90
N ARG A 96 0.92 14.40 16.02
CA ARG A 96 0.74 14.18 14.58
C ARG A 96 0.39 12.72 14.26
N ILE A 97 1.04 11.77 14.94
CA ILE A 97 0.69 10.34 14.84
C ILE A 97 -0.73 10.09 15.35
N LEU A 98 -1.09 10.67 16.49
CA LEU A 98 -2.42 10.63 17.07
C LEU A 98 -3.48 11.14 16.09
N LYS A 99 -3.20 12.26 15.42
CA LYS A 99 -4.11 12.86 14.43
C LYS A 99 -4.51 11.87 13.35
N VAL A 100 -3.55 11.19 12.75
CA VAL A 100 -3.81 10.19 11.71
C VAL A 100 -4.51 8.95 12.29
N LYS A 101 -4.01 8.43 13.42
CA LYS A 101 -4.54 7.23 14.08
C LYS A 101 -6.03 7.38 14.44
N GLU A 102 -6.42 8.55 14.93
CA GLU A 102 -7.78 8.87 15.36
C GLU A 102 -8.60 9.58 14.28
N ARG A 103 -8.10 9.61 13.04
CA ARG A 103 -8.79 10.19 11.87
C ARG A 103 -9.23 11.65 12.06
N ILE A 104 -8.43 12.41 12.80
CA ILE A 104 -8.72 13.82 13.08
C ILE A 104 -8.45 14.65 11.83
N SER A 105 -9.44 15.37 11.35
CA SER A 105 -9.42 16.01 10.04
C SER A 105 -8.47 17.24 9.98
N SER A 106 -8.40 18.01 11.07
CA SER A 106 -7.66 19.28 11.09
C SER A 106 -6.83 19.47 12.36
N ASP A 107 -5.85 20.35 12.30
CA ASP A 107 -5.02 20.71 13.45
C ASP A 107 -5.82 21.48 14.52
N ARG A 108 -6.90 22.17 14.10
CA ARG A 108 -7.85 22.81 15.02
C ARG A 108 -8.62 21.75 15.81
N GLU A 109 -9.19 20.77 15.12
CA GLU A 109 -9.88 19.64 15.75
C GLU A 109 -8.96 18.86 16.70
N LEU A 110 -7.68 18.68 16.29
CA LEU A 110 -6.67 18.03 17.14
C LEU A 110 -6.48 18.81 18.46
N SER A 111 -6.33 20.15 18.41
CA SER A 111 -6.22 20.99 19.60
C SER A 111 -7.45 20.90 20.50
N GLU A 112 -8.64 20.91 19.91
CA GLU A 112 -9.91 20.77 20.65
C GLU A 112 -10.07 19.41 21.33
N LYS A 113 -9.70 18.32 20.60
CA LYS A 113 -9.76 16.95 21.17
C LYS A 113 -8.72 16.76 22.27
N LEU A 114 -7.52 17.30 22.13
CA LEU A 114 -6.52 17.28 23.20
C LEU A 114 -6.99 18.02 24.44
N ALA A 115 -7.68 19.16 24.29
CA ALA A 115 -8.24 19.89 25.43
C ALA A 115 -9.32 19.08 26.18
N LYS A 116 -10.16 18.32 25.47
CA LYS A 116 -11.32 17.61 26.03
C LYS A 116 -10.99 16.18 26.47
N ILE A 117 -10.09 15.47 25.79
CA ILE A 117 -9.89 14.04 25.96
C ILE A 117 -8.59 13.76 26.70
N LYS A 118 -8.70 13.40 27.99
CA LYS A 118 -7.57 13.16 28.88
C LYS A 118 -6.65 12.04 28.35
N ILE A 119 -7.20 10.92 27.87
CA ILE A 119 -6.40 9.78 27.40
C ILE A 119 -5.50 10.15 26.21
N TYR A 120 -5.90 11.11 25.38
CA TYR A 120 -5.05 11.61 24.27
C TYR A 120 -3.83 12.36 24.82
N ARG A 121 -4.03 13.21 25.85
CA ARG A 121 -2.94 13.91 26.53
C ARG A 121 -1.97 12.95 27.20
N ASP A 122 -2.52 11.96 27.93
CA ASP A 122 -1.73 10.95 28.64
C ASP A 122 -0.89 10.11 27.67
N ALA A 123 -1.44 9.76 26.50
CA ALA A 123 -0.74 9.00 25.46
C ALA A 123 0.47 9.72 24.91
N ILE A 124 0.35 11.02 24.65
CA ILE A 124 1.40 11.84 24.05
C ILE A 124 2.26 12.59 25.08
N GLY A 125 1.87 12.59 26.35
CA GLY A 125 2.63 13.21 27.43
C GLY A 125 2.54 14.76 27.46
N ILE A 126 1.34 15.32 27.24
CA ILE A 126 1.06 16.76 27.38
C ILE A 126 0.26 17.03 28.65
N ASN A 127 0.69 18.01 29.44
CA ASN A 127 -0.05 18.47 30.62
C ASN A 127 -1.21 19.38 30.22
N SER A 128 -2.25 19.45 31.08
CA SER A 128 -3.43 20.31 30.85
C SER A 128 -3.12 21.78 30.67
N ASP A 129 -2.04 22.26 31.29
CA ASP A 129 -1.67 23.67 31.32
C ASP A 129 -0.80 24.10 30.12
N GLU A 130 -0.36 23.11 29.31
CA GLU A 130 0.53 23.29 28.15
C GLU A 130 -0.15 22.95 26.81
N MET A 131 -1.42 23.26 26.65
CA MET A 131 -2.19 22.84 25.47
C MET A 131 -1.71 23.54 24.19
N PRO A 132 -1.30 22.76 23.17
CA PRO A 132 -0.87 23.34 21.90
C PRO A 132 -2.06 23.89 21.12
N SER A 133 -1.89 25.09 20.57
CA SER A 133 -2.82 25.65 19.60
C SER A 133 -2.62 25.01 18.21
N HIS A 134 -3.57 25.16 17.31
CA HIS A 134 -3.43 24.71 15.92
C HIS A 134 -2.22 25.35 15.20
N ASN A 135 -1.88 26.60 15.55
CA ASN A 135 -0.69 27.27 15.02
C ASN A 135 0.61 26.60 15.46
N THR A 136 0.65 26.00 16.67
CA THR A 136 1.80 25.25 17.17
C THR A 136 2.08 24.03 16.29
N PHE A 137 1.03 23.30 15.89
CA PHE A 137 1.16 22.16 14.98
C PHE A 137 1.61 22.57 13.58
N ASN A 138 1.04 23.67 13.05
CA ASN A 138 1.45 24.20 11.76
C ASN A 138 2.92 24.65 11.78
N SER A 139 3.34 25.36 12.81
CA SER A 139 4.74 25.78 12.99
C SER A 139 5.70 24.58 13.10
N LEU A 140 5.30 23.49 13.75
CA LEU A 140 6.06 22.25 13.79
C LEU A 140 6.21 21.65 12.38
N ARG A 141 5.12 21.57 11.61
CA ARG A 141 5.16 21.03 10.24
C ARG A 141 6.08 21.85 9.33
N GLN A 142 5.97 23.17 9.39
CA GLN A 142 6.84 24.06 8.59
C GLN A 142 8.31 23.91 8.96
N ARG A 143 8.65 23.80 10.25
CA ARG A 143 10.04 23.63 10.71
C ARG A 143 10.62 22.29 10.35
N LEU A 144 9.88 21.19 10.51
CA LEU A 144 10.32 19.85 10.11
C LEU A 144 10.45 19.75 8.59
N GLY A 145 9.55 20.38 7.85
CA GLY A 145 9.48 20.22 6.42
C GLY A 145 9.32 18.77 5.99
N VAL A 146 9.45 18.48 4.72
CA VAL A 146 9.40 17.11 4.18
C VAL A 146 10.53 16.26 4.76
N GLU A 147 11.74 16.81 4.86
CA GLU A 147 12.92 16.08 5.33
C GLU A 147 12.77 15.55 6.75
N GLY A 148 12.25 16.34 7.67
CA GLY A 148 12.05 15.91 9.06
C GLY A 148 11.04 14.76 9.16
N PHE A 149 9.95 14.80 8.41
CA PHE A 149 8.99 13.69 8.37
C PHE A 149 9.56 12.46 7.69
N VAL A 150 10.35 12.62 6.62
CA VAL A 150 11.09 11.54 5.97
C VAL A 150 12.06 10.86 6.94
N GLU A 151 12.77 11.61 7.78
CA GLU A 151 13.67 11.03 8.79
C GLU A 151 12.92 10.23 9.86
N ILE A 152 11.77 10.73 10.32
CA ILE A 152 10.91 10.00 11.25
C ILE A 152 10.42 8.70 10.60
N HIS A 153 9.93 8.78 9.37
CA HIS A 153 9.49 7.61 8.61
C HIS A 153 10.63 6.59 8.44
N ARG A 154 11.81 7.07 8.00
CA ARG A 154 13.02 6.24 7.85
C ARG A 154 13.38 5.51 9.14
N HIS A 155 13.28 6.18 10.29
CA HIS A 155 13.52 5.56 11.58
C HIS A 155 12.62 4.33 11.81
N PHE A 156 11.31 4.43 11.54
CA PHE A 156 10.38 3.33 11.72
C PHE A 156 10.55 2.22 10.69
N VAL A 157 10.84 2.54 9.44
CA VAL A 157 11.17 1.53 8.41
C VAL A 157 12.39 0.71 8.82
N LEU A 158 13.46 1.36 9.32
CA LEU A 158 14.64 0.66 9.82
C LEU A 158 14.35 -0.16 11.09
N GLN A 159 13.46 0.30 11.96
CA GLN A 159 12.99 -0.47 13.10
C GLN A 159 12.21 -1.72 12.64
N ALA A 160 11.30 -1.58 11.68
CA ALA A 160 10.57 -2.69 11.10
C ALA A 160 11.50 -3.71 10.43
N TYR A 161 12.56 -3.24 9.75
CA TYR A 161 13.58 -4.12 9.18
C TYR A 161 14.32 -4.93 10.26
N LYS A 162 14.74 -4.29 11.34
CA LYS A 162 15.39 -4.98 12.49
C LYS A 162 14.48 -6.03 13.13
N LEU A 163 13.19 -5.83 13.10
CA LEU A 163 12.17 -6.78 13.57
C LEU A 163 11.83 -7.88 12.55
N GLY A 164 12.46 -7.88 11.36
CA GLY A 164 12.21 -8.86 10.30
C GLY A 164 10.89 -8.64 9.54
N LEU A 165 10.21 -7.52 9.74
CA LEU A 165 8.88 -7.27 9.16
C LEU A 165 8.91 -6.94 7.67
N LEU A 166 10.04 -6.52 7.11
CA LEU A 166 10.19 -6.25 5.67
C LEU A 166 10.43 -7.52 4.84
N THR A 167 10.79 -8.62 5.48
CA THR A 167 11.09 -9.90 4.81
C THR A 167 10.02 -10.92 5.15
N PRO A 168 9.09 -11.20 4.21
CA PRO A 168 7.95 -12.06 4.50
C PRO A 168 8.36 -13.52 4.71
N PRO A 169 7.80 -14.21 5.72
CA PRO A 169 8.01 -15.63 5.96
C PRO A 169 7.13 -16.50 5.03
N ILE A 170 7.11 -16.19 3.73
CA ILE A 170 6.31 -16.94 2.75
C ILE A 170 7.10 -18.18 2.32
N PRO A 171 6.62 -19.42 2.58
CA PRO A 171 7.39 -20.65 2.39
C PRO A 171 7.80 -20.90 0.95
N ASP A 172 6.93 -20.63 -0.01
CA ASP A 172 7.12 -21.00 -1.42
C ASP A 172 7.74 -19.88 -2.28
N LEU A 173 8.33 -18.86 -1.66
CA LEU A 173 9.01 -17.81 -2.42
C LEU A 173 10.19 -18.39 -3.22
N PRO A 174 10.40 -17.89 -4.45
CA PRO A 174 11.57 -18.24 -5.24
C PRO A 174 12.87 -17.97 -4.49
N LYS A 175 13.86 -18.89 -4.61
CA LYS A 175 15.13 -18.80 -3.86
C LYS A 175 15.81 -17.42 -3.97
N MET A 176 15.72 -16.73 -5.14
CA MET A 176 16.38 -15.46 -5.39
C MET A 176 15.85 -14.29 -4.56
N VAL A 177 14.65 -14.41 -3.97
CA VAL A 177 14.03 -13.36 -3.16
C VAL A 177 13.86 -13.74 -1.68
N ARG A 178 14.20 -14.99 -1.30
CA ARG A 178 14.09 -15.44 0.10
C ARG A 178 15.02 -14.66 1.01
N GLY A 179 14.49 -14.21 2.16
CA GLY A 179 15.24 -13.41 3.12
C GLY A 179 15.62 -12.01 2.63
N ARG A 180 15.06 -11.58 1.51
CA ARG A 180 15.29 -10.26 0.92
C ARG A 180 13.97 -9.50 0.81
N ILE A 181 14.06 -8.19 0.61
CA ILE A 181 12.89 -7.32 0.53
C ILE A 181 12.33 -7.32 -0.89
N ILE A 182 11.05 -7.61 -1.00
CA ILE A 182 10.28 -7.54 -2.23
C ILE A 182 9.53 -6.20 -2.21
N LEU A 183 9.74 -5.38 -3.21
CA LEU A 183 9.09 -4.09 -3.40
C LEU A 183 7.84 -4.24 -4.28
N ILE A 184 6.80 -3.47 -3.99
CA ILE A 184 5.60 -3.36 -4.82
C ILE A 184 5.34 -1.87 -5.04
N GLY A 185 5.26 -1.44 -6.30
CA GLY A 185 5.05 -0.04 -6.66
C GLY A 185 3.73 0.18 -7.37
N ASP A 186 3.05 1.27 -7.04
CA ASP A 186 1.84 1.74 -7.71
C ASP A 186 1.58 3.22 -7.37
N SER A 187 0.54 3.79 -7.94
CA SER A 187 0.09 5.16 -7.65
C SER A 187 -1.38 5.22 -7.28
N THR A 188 -1.75 6.23 -6.54
CA THR A 188 -3.15 6.53 -6.24
C THR A 188 -3.44 8.01 -6.41
N PHE A 189 -4.65 8.31 -6.89
CA PHE A 189 -5.13 9.69 -6.97
C PHE A 189 -5.52 10.22 -5.59
N LEU A 190 -5.11 11.46 -5.28
CA LEU A 190 -5.51 12.21 -4.09
C LEU A 190 -6.22 13.49 -4.54
N LYS A 191 -7.50 13.61 -4.17
CA LYS A 191 -8.29 14.80 -4.46
C LYS A 191 -7.72 16.04 -3.76
N ALA A 192 -7.58 17.14 -4.50
CA ALA A 192 -7.19 18.42 -3.93
C ALA A 192 -8.39 19.16 -3.35
N VAL A 193 -8.09 20.06 -2.41
CA VAL A 193 -9.06 21.03 -1.85
C VAL A 193 -9.18 22.26 -2.74
N ALA A 194 -8.19 22.49 -3.59
CA ALA A 194 -8.09 23.68 -4.44
C ALA A 194 -9.11 23.67 -5.61
N SER A 195 -9.45 24.84 -6.09
CA SER A 195 -10.34 25.07 -7.22
C SER A 195 -9.59 25.69 -8.41
N THR A 196 -10.22 25.65 -9.59
CA THR A 196 -9.72 26.39 -10.77
C THR A 196 -9.88 27.89 -10.56
N ARG A 197 -8.92 28.69 -11.08
CA ARG A 197 -9.04 30.15 -11.14
C ARG A 197 -9.99 30.63 -12.26
N GLY A 198 -10.47 29.73 -13.10
CA GLY A 198 -11.29 30.07 -14.26
C GLY A 198 -10.50 30.55 -15.47
N GLU A 199 -9.19 30.56 -15.40
CA GLU A 199 -8.24 31.05 -16.41
C GLU A 199 -7.33 29.92 -16.88
N LYS A 200 -6.70 30.12 -18.04
CA LYS A 200 -5.70 29.20 -18.59
C LYS A 200 -4.38 29.93 -18.79
N ASP A 201 -3.27 29.19 -18.71
CA ASP A 201 -1.95 29.67 -19.09
C ASP A 201 -1.80 29.81 -20.62
N ASP A 202 -0.66 30.35 -21.08
CA ASP A 202 -0.35 30.51 -22.49
C ASP A 202 -0.26 29.18 -23.25
N ALA A 203 -0.02 28.08 -22.55
CA ALA A 203 0.00 26.72 -23.10
C ALA A 203 -1.40 26.06 -23.12
N GLY A 204 -2.44 26.77 -22.64
CA GLY A 204 -3.82 26.30 -22.59
C GLY A 204 -4.18 25.42 -21.39
N ASN A 205 -3.30 25.26 -20.40
CA ASN A 205 -3.57 24.52 -19.18
C ASN A 205 -4.38 25.37 -18.19
N TRP A 206 -5.28 24.74 -17.45
CA TRP A 206 -6.05 25.41 -16.41
C TRP A 206 -5.16 25.86 -15.24
N LEU A 207 -5.32 27.09 -14.82
CA LEU A 207 -4.70 27.63 -13.60
C LEU A 207 -5.56 27.26 -12.38
N PHE A 208 -4.89 26.83 -11.32
CA PHE A 208 -5.52 26.47 -10.06
C PHE A 208 -5.08 27.41 -8.92
N THR A 209 -5.82 27.41 -7.82
CA THR A 209 -5.40 28.12 -6.59
C THR A 209 -4.19 27.47 -5.92
N ASP A 210 -3.88 26.26 -6.29
CA ASP A 210 -2.67 25.51 -5.93
C ASP A 210 -1.97 25.12 -7.24
N ASP A 211 -0.79 25.64 -7.48
CA ASP A 211 -0.05 25.44 -8.73
C ASP A 211 0.58 24.04 -8.83
N SER A 212 0.52 23.23 -7.76
CA SER A 212 1.07 21.86 -7.72
C SER A 212 0.09 20.79 -8.16
N ILE A 213 -1.14 21.13 -8.54
CA ILE A 213 -2.18 20.18 -8.94
C ILE A 213 -2.51 20.24 -10.43
N ALA A 214 -3.16 19.19 -10.92
CA ALA A 214 -3.66 19.14 -12.30
C ALA A 214 -4.95 18.32 -12.41
N PHE A 215 -5.59 18.39 -13.58
CA PHE A 215 -6.65 17.44 -13.93
C PHE A 215 -6.06 16.07 -14.16
N GLY A 216 -6.55 15.07 -13.42
CA GLY A 216 -6.25 13.66 -13.66
C GLY A 216 -7.12 13.04 -14.73
N LYS A 217 -6.85 11.77 -15.05
CA LYS A 217 -7.68 11.01 -15.97
C LYS A 217 -9.08 10.77 -15.37
N PRO A 218 -10.16 10.95 -16.14
CA PRO A 218 -11.50 10.61 -15.69
C PRO A 218 -11.61 9.15 -15.27
N HIS A 219 -12.36 8.89 -14.21
CA HIS A 219 -12.69 7.55 -13.77
C HIS A 219 -14.13 7.50 -13.23
N HIS A 220 -14.63 6.31 -12.90
CA HIS A 220 -16.03 6.09 -12.53
C HIS A 220 -16.55 6.96 -11.37
N LYS A 221 -15.67 7.36 -10.44
CA LYS A 221 -16.06 8.23 -9.30
C LYS A 221 -16.02 9.72 -9.64
N HIS A 222 -15.17 10.14 -10.61
CA HIS A 222 -14.93 11.55 -10.91
C HIS A 222 -14.74 11.79 -12.39
N LYS A 223 -15.62 12.63 -12.99
CA LYS A 223 -15.53 13.00 -14.40
C LYS A 223 -14.34 13.92 -14.69
N TYR A 224 -14.03 14.84 -13.77
CA TYR A 224 -12.93 15.78 -13.85
C TYR A 224 -12.18 15.80 -12.49
N PRO A 225 -11.38 14.77 -12.21
CA PRO A 225 -10.64 14.74 -10.96
C PRO A 225 -9.51 15.76 -10.97
N VAL A 226 -9.45 16.62 -9.95
CA VAL A 226 -8.39 17.60 -9.75
C VAL A 226 -7.61 17.24 -8.50
N GLY A 227 -6.28 17.14 -8.61
CA GLY A 227 -5.47 16.80 -7.46
C GLY A 227 -4.05 16.39 -7.79
N HIS A 228 -3.53 15.56 -6.90
CA HIS A 228 -2.22 14.96 -7.00
C HIS A 228 -2.33 13.46 -7.28
N ARG A 229 -1.20 12.88 -7.64
CA ARG A 229 -0.99 11.45 -7.68
C ARG A 229 0.13 11.08 -6.70
N ALA A 230 -0.19 10.27 -5.70
CA ALA A 230 0.79 9.75 -4.78
C ALA A 230 1.34 8.43 -5.33
N HIS A 231 2.64 8.41 -5.58
CA HIS A 231 3.38 7.24 -6.05
C HIS A 231 4.09 6.63 -4.85
N THR A 232 3.82 5.36 -4.54
CA THR A 232 4.37 4.70 -3.36
C THR A 232 4.99 3.36 -3.70
N ILE A 233 6.13 3.08 -3.11
CA ILE A 233 6.72 1.74 -3.06
C ILE A 233 6.54 1.20 -1.63
N ILE A 234 5.92 0.03 -1.51
CA ILE A 234 5.76 -0.69 -0.26
C ILE A 234 6.56 -1.99 -0.25
N SER A 235 6.81 -2.57 0.93
CA SER A 235 7.21 -3.98 1.08
C SER A 235 6.01 -4.91 0.96
N VAL A 236 6.24 -6.20 0.84
CA VAL A 236 5.15 -7.21 0.82
C VAL A 236 4.30 -7.19 2.11
N SER A 237 4.87 -6.80 3.23
CA SER A 237 4.11 -6.61 4.48
C SER A 237 3.18 -5.38 4.44
N GLY A 238 3.25 -4.55 3.42
CA GLY A 238 2.48 -3.31 3.32
C GLY A 238 3.14 -2.12 4.02
N ILE A 239 4.40 -2.25 4.45
CA ILE A 239 5.18 -1.14 5.00
C ILE A 239 5.63 -0.24 3.85
N PRO A 240 5.22 1.04 3.81
CA PRO A 240 5.69 1.98 2.82
C PRO A 240 7.19 2.24 2.99
N ILE A 241 7.92 2.22 1.89
CA ILE A 241 9.37 2.46 1.84
C ILE A 241 9.64 3.90 1.42
N VAL A 242 9.00 4.33 0.34
CA VAL A 242 9.08 5.69 -0.21
C VAL A 242 7.75 6.07 -0.83
N SER A 243 7.34 7.32 -0.60
CA SER A 243 6.24 7.96 -1.31
C SER A 243 6.73 9.26 -1.95
N LEU A 244 6.30 9.51 -3.18
CA LEU A 244 6.46 10.76 -3.92
C LEU A 244 5.09 11.29 -4.35
N LEU A 245 5.01 12.58 -4.58
CA LEU A 245 3.79 13.24 -5.02
C LEU A 245 4.04 13.91 -6.37
N ALA A 246 3.08 13.83 -7.27
CA ALA A 246 3.11 14.50 -8.56
C ALA A 246 1.74 15.11 -8.90
N PRO A 247 1.66 16.08 -9.82
CA PRO A 247 0.40 16.52 -10.41
C PRO A 247 -0.37 15.36 -11.03
N ALA A 248 -1.70 15.37 -10.97
CA ALA A 248 -2.53 14.22 -11.36
C ALA A 248 -2.49 13.89 -12.86
N ASN A 249 -1.99 14.78 -13.72
CA ASN A 249 -1.82 14.56 -15.17
C ASN A 249 -0.53 13.82 -15.54
N GLU A 250 0.42 13.73 -14.64
CA GLU A 250 1.68 13.05 -14.91
C GLU A 250 1.50 11.52 -14.97
N SER A 251 2.32 10.87 -15.81
CA SER A 251 2.24 9.43 -15.98
C SER A 251 2.96 8.69 -14.85
N ASP A 252 2.42 7.55 -14.46
CA ASP A 252 3.03 6.71 -13.42
C ASP A 252 4.45 6.26 -13.81
N GLN A 253 4.70 6.09 -15.11
CA GLN A 253 5.99 5.68 -15.64
C GLN A 253 7.10 6.72 -15.38
N ALA A 254 6.76 8.02 -15.38
CA ALA A 254 7.74 9.08 -15.16
C ALA A 254 8.38 9.04 -13.76
N HIS A 255 7.69 8.45 -12.78
CA HIS A 255 8.09 8.53 -11.38
C HIS A 255 8.71 7.26 -10.82
N ILE A 256 8.60 6.10 -11.51
CA ILE A 256 9.07 4.84 -10.94
C ILE A 256 10.58 4.79 -10.73
N MET A 257 11.36 5.35 -11.66
CA MET A 257 12.81 5.38 -11.52
C MET A 257 13.24 6.30 -10.38
N SER A 258 12.59 7.46 -10.22
CA SER A 258 12.83 8.38 -9.10
C SER A 258 12.46 7.76 -7.76
N LEU A 259 11.36 6.97 -7.68
CA LEU A 259 10.99 6.22 -6.49
C LEU A 259 12.05 5.19 -6.10
N LEU A 260 12.54 4.41 -7.08
CA LEU A 260 13.59 3.41 -6.85
C LEU A 260 14.89 4.09 -6.42
N LEU A 261 15.32 5.12 -7.13
CA LEU A 261 16.51 5.88 -6.77
C LEU A 261 16.43 6.39 -5.33
N THR A 262 15.32 7.04 -4.97
CA THR A 262 15.08 7.52 -3.61
C THR A 262 15.10 6.39 -2.58
N ALA A 263 14.54 5.21 -2.90
CA ALA A 263 14.57 4.06 -1.99
C ALA A 263 15.99 3.54 -1.77
N PHE A 264 16.80 3.44 -2.82
CA PHE A 264 18.19 2.98 -2.73
C PHE A 264 19.11 3.98 -2.04
N GLU A 265 18.94 5.28 -2.29
CA GLU A 265 19.70 6.33 -1.61
C GLU A 265 19.33 6.41 -0.11
N ARG A 266 18.04 6.31 0.20
CA ARG A 266 17.55 6.39 1.58
C ARG A 266 17.92 5.15 2.40
N TYR A 267 17.99 3.99 1.76
CA TYR A 267 18.22 2.69 2.40
C TYR A 267 19.32 1.86 1.71
N PRO A 268 20.56 2.34 1.60
CA PRO A 268 21.62 1.69 0.81
C PRO A 268 22.04 0.31 1.34
N LYS A 269 21.68 -0.03 2.57
CA LYS A 269 22.02 -1.31 3.22
C LYS A 269 20.86 -2.32 3.22
N LEU A 270 19.68 -1.95 2.75
CA LEU A 270 18.56 -2.86 2.71
C LEU A 270 18.67 -3.81 1.50
N PRO A 271 18.46 -5.13 1.70
CA PRO A 271 18.66 -6.13 0.64
C PRO A 271 17.43 -6.22 -0.28
N PHE A 272 17.19 -5.22 -1.08
CA PHE A 272 16.14 -5.26 -2.10
C PHE A 272 16.41 -6.36 -3.12
N ALA A 273 15.39 -7.13 -3.53
CA ALA A 273 15.52 -8.26 -4.45
C ALA A 273 14.81 -8.08 -5.78
N CYS A 274 13.62 -7.51 -5.73
CA CYS A 274 12.80 -7.27 -6.92
C CYS A 274 11.81 -6.14 -6.66
N VAL A 275 11.27 -5.60 -7.74
CA VAL A 275 10.12 -4.70 -7.71
C VAL A 275 9.01 -5.27 -8.57
N ILE A 276 7.78 -5.29 -8.02
CA ILE A 276 6.57 -5.75 -8.68
C ILE A 276 5.75 -4.53 -9.09
N LEU A 277 5.45 -4.41 -10.38
CA LEU A 277 4.74 -3.29 -10.97
C LEU A 277 3.56 -3.78 -11.82
N ASP A 278 2.59 -2.91 -12.06
CA ASP A 278 1.44 -3.22 -12.88
C ASP A 278 1.76 -3.20 -14.40
N ALA A 279 0.75 -3.50 -15.23
CA ALA A 279 0.89 -3.52 -16.67
C ALA A 279 1.09 -2.11 -17.29
N GLY A 280 0.80 -1.05 -16.55
CA GLY A 280 1.06 0.31 -16.98
C GLY A 280 2.56 0.56 -17.23
N TYR A 281 3.41 -0.10 -16.48
CA TYR A 281 4.87 0.01 -16.56
C TYR A 281 5.53 -0.96 -17.56
N ASP A 282 4.76 -1.77 -18.32
CA ASP A 282 5.34 -2.77 -19.23
C ASP A 282 5.92 -2.12 -20.49
N ALA A 283 7.15 -1.64 -20.35
CA ALA A 283 8.00 -1.16 -21.42
C ALA A 283 9.42 -1.75 -21.26
N GLU A 284 10.08 -2.06 -22.35
CA GLU A 284 11.38 -2.76 -22.34
C GLU A 284 12.46 -1.95 -21.60
N GLU A 285 12.44 -0.65 -21.77
CA GLU A 285 13.38 0.26 -21.10
C GLU A 285 13.29 0.15 -19.56
N PHE A 286 12.13 0.06 -18.96
CA PHE A 286 12.01 -0.10 -17.51
C PHE A 286 12.57 -1.44 -17.02
N HIS A 287 12.37 -2.51 -17.78
CA HIS A 287 12.99 -3.80 -17.46
C HIS A 287 14.52 -3.73 -17.50
N ARG A 288 15.07 -3.06 -18.50
CA ARG A 288 16.51 -2.84 -18.67
C ARG A 288 17.05 -2.00 -17.50
N ASP A 289 16.49 -0.81 -17.31
CA ASP A 289 17.02 0.19 -16.39
C ASP A 289 16.90 -0.28 -14.93
N ILE A 290 15.79 -0.86 -14.54
CA ILE A 290 15.63 -1.45 -13.19
C ILE A 290 16.67 -2.56 -12.97
N TYR A 291 16.90 -3.41 -13.95
CA TYR A 291 17.87 -4.49 -13.81
C TYR A 291 19.32 -3.99 -13.82
N THR A 292 19.65 -3.05 -14.69
CA THR A 292 21.05 -2.59 -14.88
C THR A 292 21.48 -1.57 -13.83
N GLU A 293 20.60 -0.65 -13.44
CA GLU A 293 20.93 0.42 -12.50
C GLU A 293 20.80 -0.02 -11.04
N PHE A 294 19.74 -0.76 -10.69
CA PHE A 294 19.48 -1.15 -9.32
C PHE A 294 19.87 -2.60 -8.99
N ASN A 295 20.23 -3.40 -9.99
CA ASN A 295 20.56 -4.83 -9.84
C ASN A 295 19.47 -5.63 -9.06
N ILE A 296 18.20 -5.29 -9.31
CA ILE A 296 17.03 -6.02 -8.81
C ILE A 296 16.19 -6.55 -9.98
N LEU A 297 15.32 -7.53 -9.69
CA LEU A 297 14.47 -8.13 -10.72
C LEU A 297 13.21 -7.28 -10.94
N PRO A 298 12.95 -6.78 -12.15
CA PRO A 298 11.66 -6.23 -12.51
C PRO A 298 10.63 -7.35 -12.73
N ILE A 299 9.56 -7.33 -11.96
CA ILE A 299 8.39 -8.22 -12.12
C ILE A 299 7.22 -7.35 -12.57
N ILE A 300 7.23 -7.00 -13.83
CA ILE A 300 6.20 -6.13 -14.42
C ILE A 300 5.11 -6.99 -15.05
N ILE A 301 3.84 -6.70 -14.73
CA ILE A 301 2.71 -7.42 -15.29
C ILE A 301 2.61 -7.06 -16.78
N ARG A 302 2.59 -8.07 -17.63
CA ARG A 302 2.52 -7.86 -19.07
C ARG A 302 1.16 -7.29 -19.50
N LYS A 303 1.18 -6.32 -20.40
CA LYS A 303 -0.04 -5.82 -21.06
C LYS A 303 -0.70 -6.93 -21.89
N PRO A 304 -2.01 -7.18 -21.73
CA PRO A 304 -2.71 -8.22 -22.50
C PRO A 304 -2.63 -8.01 -24.02
N SER A 305 -2.58 -6.77 -24.48
CA SER A 305 -2.49 -6.39 -25.89
C SER A 305 -1.10 -6.59 -26.50
N MET A 306 -0.06 -6.77 -25.68
CA MET A 306 1.31 -6.91 -26.17
C MET A 306 1.53 -8.28 -26.80
N LYS A 307 1.92 -8.30 -28.05
CA LYS A 307 2.33 -9.52 -28.76
C LYS A 307 3.84 -9.68 -28.64
N TRP A 308 4.29 -10.92 -28.44
CA TRP A 308 5.68 -11.26 -28.60
C TRP A 308 6.04 -11.23 -30.09
N GLY A 309 7.31 -11.01 -30.38
CA GLY A 309 7.81 -11.06 -31.75
C GLY A 309 7.56 -12.41 -32.44
N PRO A 310 7.75 -12.48 -33.75
CA PRO A 310 7.61 -13.71 -34.51
C PRO A 310 8.52 -14.80 -33.89
N ASN A 311 8.09 -16.05 -33.99
CA ASN A 311 8.79 -17.21 -33.41
C ASN A 311 8.84 -17.29 -31.87
N LEU A 312 8.01 -16.49 -31.18
CA LEU A 312 7.85 -16.55 -29.74
C LEU A 312 6.41 -16.99 -29.39
N GLY A 313 6.29 -17.92 -28.46
CA GLY A 313 5.02 -18.39 -27.92
C GLY A 313 4.39 -17.39 -26.94
N LYS A 314 3.18 -17.68 -26.44
CA LYS A 314 2.39 -16.83 -25.53
C LYS A 314 3.16 -16.33 -24.30
N ASN A 315 4.16 -17.07 -23.84
CA ASN A 315 4.98 -16.73 -22.66
C ASN A 315 6.36 -16.16 -23.04
N GLY A 316 6.55 -15.71 -24.28
CA GLY A 316 7.85 -15.22 -24.75
C GLY A 316 8.92 -16.29 -24.89
N THR A 317 8.56 -17.57 -24.83
CA THR A 317 9.49 -18.69 -25.07
C THR A 317 9.67 -18.90 -26.57
N PRO A 318 10.90 -19.16 -27.06
CA PRO A 318 11.10 -19.47 -28.47
C PRO A 318 10.28 -20.67 -28.91
N LEU A 319 9.74 -20.58 -30.12
CA LEU A 319 9.12 -21.71 -30.79
C LEU A 319 10.20 -22.46 -31.58
N CYS A 320 10.12 -23.77 -31.64
CA CYS A 320 10.95 -24.55 -32.56
C CYS A 320 10.53 -24.30 -34.02
N PRO A 321 11.28 -24.76 -35.03
CA PRO A 321 10.93 -24.58 -36.44
C PRO A 321 9.55 -25.09 -36.85
N PHE A 322 9.00 -26.04 -36.08
CA PHE A 322 7.63 -26.56 -36.27
C PHE A 322 6.54 -25.81 -35.47
N GLY A 323 6.89 -24.64 -34.86
CA GLY A 323 5.92 -23.80 -34.15
C GLY A 323 5.57 -24.29 -32.71
N TYR A 324 6.32 -25.25 -32.15
CA TYR A 324 6.05 -25.74 -30.79
C TYR A 324 6.91 -25.02 -29.74
N PRO A 325 6.34 -24.73 -28.56
CA PRO A 325 7.07 -24.02 -27.51
C PRO A 325 8.23 -24.87 -26.97
N THR A 326 9.38 -24.22 -26.82
CA THR A 326 10.54 -24.81 -26.16
C THR A 326 10.50 -24.62 -24.65
N ARG A 327 11.36 -25.31 -23.92
CA ARG A 327 11.50 -25.18 -22.48
C ARG A 327 12.84 -24.57 -22.11
N ARG A 328 12.81 -23.66 -21.15
CA ARG A 328 14.00 -23.06 -20.58
C ARG A 328 14.86 -24.12 -19.88
N LYS A 329 16.17 -24.15 -20.18
CA LYS A 329 17.14 -25.07 -19.61
C LYS A 329 18.07 -24.44 -18.60
N GLY A 330 18.40 -23.18 -18.78
CA GLY A 330 19.31 -22.46 -17.90
C GLY A 330 19.57 -21.05 -18.35
N ILE A 331 20.22 -20.30 -17.49
CA ILE A 331 20.72 -18.96 -17.76
C ILE A 331 22.24 -19.05 -17.81
N GLU A 332 22.83 -18.50 -18.85
CA GLU A 332 24.27 -18.33 -19.00
C GLU A 332 24.60 -16.85 -18.81
N TYR A 333 24.73 -16.41 -17.55
CA TYR A 333 24.98 -15.00 -17.20
C TYR A 333 26.23 -14.44 -17.88
N ASN A 334 27.32 -15.21 -17.92
CA ASN A 334 28.58 -14.80 -18.57
C ASN A 334 28.43 -14.53 -20.07
N ARG A 335 27.40 -15.08 -20.72
CA ARG A 335 27.10 -14.91 -22.14
C ARG A 335 25.86 -14.06 -22.37
N GLY A 336 25.23 -13.53 -21.31
CA GLY A 336 24.03 -12.70 -21.39
C GLY A 336 22.88 -13.39 -22.12
N ARG A 337 22.66 -14.71 -21.92
CA ARG A 337 21.68 -15.47 -22.67
C ARG A 337 20.95 -16.54 -21.86
N ILE A 338 19.77 -16.91 -22.34
CA ILE A 338 18.97 -18.01 -21.81
C ILE A 338 18.96 -19.14 -22.84
N LYS A 339 19.26 -20.36 -22.39
CA LYS A 339 19.21 -21.57 -23.22
C LYS A 339 17.81 -22.16 -23.17
N PHE A 340 17.28 -22.44 -24.34
CA PHE A 340 16.01 -23.16 -24.54
C PHE A 340 16.25 -24.43 -25.36
N ALA A 341 15.46 -25.47 -25.09
CA ALA A 341 15.49 -26.70 -25.84
C ALA A 341 14.10 -27.35 -25.90
N CYS A 342 13.80 -28.02 -26.98
CA CYS A 342 12.67 -28.94 -27.01
C CYS A 342 13.05 -30.30 -26.37
N TYR A 343 12.03 -31.02 -25.93
CA TYR A 343 12.18 -32.43 -25.49
C TYR A 343 11.82 -33.37 -26.63
N HIS A 344 12.13 -34.65 -26.46
CA HIS A 344 11.74 -35.71 -27.42
C HIS A 344 10.23 -35.87 -27.60
N VAL A 345 9.44 -35.21 -26.76
CA VAL A 345 7.99 -35.21 -26.84
C VAL A 345 7.52 -33.79 -27.06
N CYS A 346 6.92 -33.54 -28.21
CA CYS A 346 6.30 -32.25 -28.52
C CYS A 346 4.96 -32.16 -27.80
N ILE A 347 4.68 -31.00 -27.19
CA ILE A 347 3.42 -30.71 -26.52
C ILE A 347 2.84 -29.44 -27.18
N LYS A 348 1.68 -29.57 -27.79
CA LYS A 348 0.86 -28.46 -28.25
C LYS A 348 -0.47 -28.46 -27.51
N ASP A 349 -0.86 -27.33 -26.96
CA ASP A 349 -2.14 -27.17 -26.26
C ASP A 349 -2.40 -28.25 -25.21
N SER A 350 -1.35 -28.61 -24.46
CA SER A 350 -1.34 -29.69 -23.47
C SER A 350 -1.46 -31.13 -24.01
N GLN A 351 -1.53 -31.31 -25.32
CA GLN A 351 -1.56 -32.64 -25.95
C GLN A 351 -0.19 -33.09 -26.38
N ARG A 352 0.08 -34.36 -26.16
CA ARG A 352 1.31 -35.03 -26.59
C ARG A 352 1.21 -35.35 -28.07
N LEU A 353 2.13 -34.82 -28.87
CA LEU A 353 2.20 -35.08 -30.30
C LEU A 353 3.17 -36.26 -30.57
N LEU A 354 2.69 -37.23 -31.33
CA LEU A 354 3.38 -38.50 -31.61
C LEU A 354 4.01 -38.54 -33.01
N PHE A 355 4.44 -37.42 -33.59
CA PHE A 355 5.09 -37.54 -34.87
C PHE A 355 6.61 -37.36 -34.80
N PRO A 356 7.33 -38.06 -35.69
CA PRO A 356 8.77 -37.90 -35.78
C PRO A 356 9.13 -36.49 -36.21
N CYS A 357 10.03 -35.90 -35.44
CA CYS A 357 10.62 -34.59 -35.77
C CYS A 357 12.08 -34.83 -36.18
N GLU A 358 12.54 -34.19 -37.25
CA GLU A 358 13.92 -34.29 -37.72
C GLU A 358 14.97 -33.92 -36.65
N TYR A 359 14.59 -33.10 -35.65
CA TYR A 359 15.41 -32.77 -34.50
C TYR A 359 15.32 -33.77 -33.36
N GLN A 360 14.50 -34.82 -33.47
CA GLN A 360 14.46 -35.93 -32.54
C GLN A 360 15.63 -36.89 -32.79
N ASN A 361 16.73 -36.69 -32.09
CA ASN A 361 17.84 -37.63 -32.10
C ASN A 361 17.84 -38.41 -30.80
N SER A 362 17.69 -39.71 -30.88
CA SER A 362 17.67 -40.64 -29.73
C SER A 362 18.96 -40.63 -28.91
N GLU A 363 20.06 -40.24 -29.52
CA GLU A 363 21.38 -40.17 -28.89
C GLU A 363 21.62 -38.85 -28.14
N LYS A 364 20.89 -37.82 -28.47
CA LYS A 364 21.01 -36.47 -27.83
C LYS A 364 19.95 -36.29 -26.78
N ARG A 365 20.36 -35.78 -25.60
CA ARG A 365 19.46 -35.50 -24.49
C ARG A 365 18.38 -34.46 -24.85
N PHE A 366 18.61 -33.59 -25.84
CA PHE A 366 17.71 -32.54 -26.28
C PHE A 366 17.65 -32.50 -27.81
N GLY A 367 16.47 -32.24 -28.35
CA GLY A 367 16.27 -31.98 -29.76
C GLY A 367 16.78 -30.57 -30.15
N TRP A 368 15.93 -29.76 -30.76
CA TRP A 368 16.30 -28.41 -31.17
C TRP A 368 16.68 -27.51 -29.98
N ILE A 369 17.78 -26.79 -30.09
CA ILE A 369 18.32 -25.88 -29.06
C ILE A 369 18.41 -24.48 -29.66
N THR A 370 17.95 -23.49 -28.90
CA THR A 370 18.10 -22.07 -29.24
C THR A 370 18.45 -21.25 -28.00
N HIS A 371 18.82 -19.99 -28.25
CA HIS A 371 19.14 -19.03 -27.20
C HIS A 371 18.39 -17.74 -27.45
N THR A 372 18.00 -17.07 -26.37
CA THR A 372 17.58 -15.66 -26.38
C THR A 372 18.62 -14.85 -25.62
N TYR A 373 18.97 -13.69 -26.13
CA TYR A 373 19.96 -12.84 -25.49
C TYR A 373 19.26 -11.74 -24.71
N PHE A 374 19.86 -11.33 -23.60
CA PHE A 374 19.33 -10.27 -22.75
C PHE A 374 19.20 -8.95 -23.52
N LYS A 375 20.20 -8.62 -24.32
CA LYS A 375 20.22 -7.41 -25.16
C LYS A 375 19.07 -7.31 -26.17
N ASP A 376 18.45 -8.45 -26.52
CA ASP A 376 17.36 -8.47 -27.49
C ASP A 376 16.02 -8.07 -26.87
N ASP A 377 15.81 -8.40 -25.60
CA ASP A 377 14.58 -8.05 -24.86
C ASP A 377 14.76 -8.31 -23.36
N TYR A 378 14.91 -7.26 -22.58
CA TYR A 378 15.12 -7.34 -21.13
C TYR A 378 13.90 -7.89 -20.36
N ARG A 379 12.69 -7.87 -20.95
CA ARG A 379 11.49 -8.49 -20.34
C ARG A 379 11.63 -10.01 -20.17
N ARG A 380 12.55 -10.63 -20.88
CA ARG A 380 12.84 -12.08 -20.82
C ARG A 380 14.08 -12.41 -20.01
N GLN A 381 14.67 -11.43 -19.36
CA GLN A 381 15.89 -11.60 -18.58
C GLN A 381 15.59 -12.15 -17.18
N GLY A 382 16.60 -12.77 -16.59
CA GLY A 382 16.59 -13.19 -15.18
C GLY A 382 15.83 -14.49 -14.93
N PRO A 383 15.74 -14.88 -13.65
CA PRO A 383 15.16 -16.15 -13.23
C PRO A 383 13.63 -16.16 -13.21
N ALA A 384 12.99 -15.01 -13.23
CA ALA A 384 11.53 -14.86 -13.14
C ALA A 384 10.96 -14.22 -14.42
N VAL A 385 11.07 -14.92 -15.55
CA VAL A 385 10.49 -14.47 -16.81
C VAL A 385 8.98 -14.72 -16.88
N PRO A 386 8.20 -13.93 -17.63
CA PRO A 386 6.77 -14.15 -17.81
C PRO A 386 6.42 -15.61 -18.15
N GLY A 387 5.39 -16.15 -17.48
CA GLY A 387 4.96 -17.55 -17.62
C GLY A 387 5.82 -18.58 -16.86
N SER A 388 6.90 -18.19 -16.19
CA SER A 388 7.63 -19.07 -15.28
C SER A 388 6.94 -19.13 -13.91
N ARG A 389 7.09 -20.30 -13.21
CA ARG A 389 6.57 -20.46 -11.85
C ARG A 389 7.03 -19.33 -10.89
N PRO A 390 8.31 -18.92 -10.88
CA PRO A 390 8.76 -17.81 -10.04
C PRO A 390 8.03 -16.49 -10.35
N TYR A 391 7.83 -16.18 -11.63
CA TYR A 391 7.11 -14.96 -12.04
C TYR A 391 5.65 -14.99 -11.55
N GLU A 392 4.94 -16.10 -11.75
CA GLU A 392 3.55 -16.22 -11.36
C GLU A 392 3.36 -16.20 -9.82
N GLN A 393 4.34 -16.70 -9.07
CA GLN A 393 4.34 -16.59 -7.60
C GLN A 393 4.53 -15.15 -7.14
N LEU A 394 5.49 -14.42 -7.71
CA LEU A 394 5.76 -13.03 -7.34
C LEU A 394 4.65 -12.08 -7.78
N LYS A 395 4.12 -12.26 -8.99
CA LYS A 395 3.01 -11.48 -9.53
C LYS A 395 1.78 -11.42 -8.59
N LYS A 396 1.48 -12.53 -7.91
CA LYS A 396 0.35 -12.60 -6.95
C LYS A 396 0.48 -11.63 -5.78
N LEU A 397 1.70 -11.23 -5.44
CA LEU A 397 1.94 -10.31 -4.32
C LEU A 397 1.54 -8.86 -4.63
N ARG A 398 1.30 -8.53 -5.91
CA ARG A 398 0.93 -7.16 -6.32
C ARG A 398 -0.31 -6.63 -5.60
N THR A 399 -1.27 -7.49 -5.27
CA THR A 399 -2.49 -7.08 -4.55
C THR A 399 -2.20 -6.45 -3.17
N GLY A 400 -0.97 -6.58 -2.67
CA GLY A 400 -0.54 -5.94 -1.42
C GLY A 400 -0.65 -4.42 -1.45
N ILE A 401 -0.34 -3.76 -2.60
CA ILE A 401 -0.43 -2.30 -2.69
C ILE A 401 -1.87 -1.81 -2.81
N GLU A 402 -2.76 -2.58 -3.44
CA GLU A 402 -4.19 -2.25 -3.49
C GLU A 402 -4.81 -2.28 -2.08
N ARG A 403 -4.38 -3.25 -1.25
CA ARG A 403 -4.78 -3.36 0.15
C ARG A 403 -4.24 -2.20 0.98
N TYR A 404 -2.96 -1.83 0.78
CA TYR A 404 -2.36 -0.68 1.42
C TYR A 404 -3.15 0.60 1.12
N TYR A 405 -3.46 0.89 -0.13
CA TYR A 405 -4.26 2.07 -0.50
C TYR A 405 -5.70 1.98 0.01
N GLY A 406 -6.32 0.81 -0.02
CA GLY A 406 -7.67 0.61 0.53
C GLY A 406 -7.73 0.95 2.02
N LEU A 407 -6.71 0.57 2.80
CA LEU A 407 -6.64 0.85 4.22
C LEU A 407 -6.26 2.31 4.51
N THR A 408 -5.22 2.83 3.85
CA THR A 408 -4.70 4.17 4.14
C THR A 408 -5.62 5.27 3.62
N LYS A 409 -6.12 5.12 2.40
CA LYS A 409 -6.88 6.16 1.71
C LYS A 409 -8.32 6.28 2.19
N GLU A 410 -9.03 5.16 2.31
CA GLU A 410 -10.48 5.14 2.52
C GLU A 410 -10.88 4.55 3.88
N ASN A 411 -10.41 3.34 4.21
CA ASN A 411 -11.03 2.55 5.26
C ASN A 411 -10.53 2.87 6.67
N ARG A 412 -9.20 2.97 6.87
CA ARG A 412 -8.64 3.05 8.21
C ARG A 412 -8.15 4.42 8.61
N TYR A 413 -7.44 5.13 7.71
CA TYR A 413 -6.80 6.39 8.09
C TYR A 413 -7.40 7.61 7.40
N HIS A 414 -8.32 7.42 6.45
CA HIS A 414 -9.04 8.48 5.74
C HIS A 414 -8.10 9.53 5.09
N MET A 415 -6.98 9.08 4.51
CA MET A 415 -5.97 9.98 3.93
C MET A 415 -6.56 10.94 2.89
N GLU A 416 -7.48 10.46 2.03
CA GLU A 416 -8.11 11.33 1.03
C GLU A 416 -9.14 12.28 1.64
N VAL A 417 -9.98 11.79 2.55
CA VAL A 417 -11.05 12.59 3.19
C VAL A 417 -10.46 13.66 4.07
N ASN A 418 -9.37 13.36 4.77
CA ASN A 418 -8.70 14.28 5.70
C ASN A 418 -7.61 15.13 5.02
N ASN A 419 -7.47 15.07 3.69
CA ASN A 419 -6.56 15.93 2.97
C ASN A 419 -7.17 17.34 2.86
N THR A 420 -6.84 18.19 3.81
CA THR A 420 -7.24 19.61 3.85
C THR A 420 -6.09 20.55 3.50
N TYR A 421 -5.00 20.02 2.99
CA TYR A 421 -3.78 20.75 2.72
C TYR A 421 -3.68 21.22 1.27
N MET A 422 -3.02 22.37 1.08
CA MET A 422 -2.67 22.93 -0.22
C MET A 422 -1.15 23.02 -0.36
N GLY A 423 -0.65 22.89 -1.59
CA GLY A 423 0.76 22.93 -1.94
C GLY A 423 1.45 21.57 -1.79
N HIS A 424 2.31 21.28 -2.76
CA HIS A 424 3.02 20.00 -2.89
C HIS A 424 3.66 19.49 -1.59
N HIS A 425 4.43 20.36 -0.90
CA HIS A 425 5.11 19.96 0.34
C HIS A 425 4.15 19.57 1.46
N ASN A 426 3.06 20.32 1.62
CA ASN A 426 2.08 20.05 2.68
C ASN A 426 1.32 18.74 2.43
N VAL A 427 0.94 18.50 1.17
CA VAL A 427 0.25 17.25 0.80
C VAL A 427 1.21 16.06 0.90
N LEU A 428 2.48 16.22 0.51
CA LEU A 428 3.49 15.16 0.67
C LEU A 428 3.73 14.82 2.14
N ILE A 429 3.83 15.84 3.02
CA ILE A 429 3.92 15.60 4.47
C ILE A 429 2.71 14.80 4.96
N HIS A 430 1.50 15.16 4.52
CA HIS A 430 0.29 14.43 4.87
C HIS A 430 0.36 12.95 4.44
N VAL A 431 0.84 12.65 3.24
CA VAL A 431 1.08 11.26 2.80
C VAL A 431 2.09 10.55 3.71
N ILE A 432 3.23 11.19 4.01
CA ILE A 432 4.28 10.60 4.86
C ILE A 432 3.77 10.36 6.30
N GLU A 433 2.91 11.22 6.84
CA GLU A 433 2.28 10.99 8.15
C GLU A 433 1.45 9.70 8.15
N HIS A 434 0.75 9.41 7.06
CA HIS A 434 0.00 8.15 6.91
C HIS A 434 0.93 6.95 6.74
N ASP A 435 2.04 7.10 6.02
CA ASP A 435 3.08 6.08 5.90
C ASP A 435 3.71 5.73 7.26
N ILE A 436 3.94 6.74 8.09
CA ILE A 436 4.45 6.57 9.46
C ILE A 436 3.47 5.73 10.29
N VAL A 437 2.19 6.09 10.27
CA VAL A 437 1.18 5.40 11.09
C VAL A 437 0.95 3.97 10.58
N ALA A 438 0.87 3.75 9.27
CA ALA A 438 0.77 2.41 8.70
C ALA A 438 1.95 1.51 9.12
N THR A 439 3.18 2.05 9.12
CA THR A 439 4.37 1.34 9.59
C THR A 439 4.30 1.03 11.08
N LEU A 440 3.89 2.00 11.89
CA LEU A 440 3.76 1.85 13.34
C LEU A 440 2.70 0.82 13.73
N ASP A 441 1.59 0.77 13.02
CA ASP A 441 0.53 -0.19 13.28
C ASP A 441 1.02 -1.63 13.08
N ILE A 442 1.77 -1.88 12.02
CA ILE A 442 2.38 -3.20 11.77
C ILE A 442 3.42 -3.55 12.85
N ILE A 443 4.24 -2.58 13.26
CA ILE A 443 5.22 -2.76 14.36
C ILE A 443 4.50 -3.06 15.69
N TYR A 444 3.43 -2.34 15.98
CA TYR A 444 2.64 -2.54 17.20
C TYR A 444 2.01 -3.92 17.24
N GLU A 445 1.36 -4.34 16.14
CA GLU A 445 0.73 -5.66 16.07
C GLU A 445 1.75 -6.79 16.22
N HIS A 446 2.93 -6.65 15.63
CA HIS A 446 4.04 -7.58 15.84
C HIS A 446 4.45 -7.66 17.32
N LYS A 447 4.62 -6.51 17.99
CA LYS A 447 5.00 -6.46 19.41
C LYS A 447 3.93 -7.04 20.32
N LYS A 448 2.65 -6.84 19.98
CA LYS A 448 1.50 -7.35 20.71
C LYS A 448 1.36 -8.87 20.60
N THR A 449 1.56 -9.41 19.40
CA THR A 449 1.30 -10.83 19.11
C THR A 449 2.54 -11.70 19.14
N GLY A 450 3.73 -11.13 19.03
CA GLY A 450 5.00 -11.85 18.84
C GLY A 450 5.11 -12.56 17.49
N LYS A 451 4.15 -12.34 16.56
CA LYS A 451 4.11 -12.95 15.23
C LYS A 451 4.56 -11.97 14.16
N TRP A 452 5.00 -12.49 13.02
CA TRP A 452 5.17 -11.64 11.85
C TRP A 452 3.82 -11.02 11.47
N SER A 453 3.83 -9.72 11.24
CA SER A 453 2.62 -8.95 10.98
C SER A 453 2.73 -8.19 9.66
N ASP A 454 1.63 -8.01 9.00
CA ASP A 454 1.47 -7.23 7.77
C ASP A 454 0.29 -6.27 7.88
N ILE A 455 0.06 -5.51 6.81
CA ILE A 455 -1.03 -4.51 6.75
C ILE A 455 -2.42 -5.13 6.91
N LEU A 456 -2.58 -6.44 6.73
CA LEU A 456 -3.86 -7.14 6.91
C LEU A 456 -4.08 -7.62 8.33
N SER A 457 -3.00 -7.77 9.11
CA SER A 457 -3.09 -8.18 10.52
C SER A 457 -3.41 -7.02 11.46
N VAL A 458 -3.48 -5.80 10.93
CA VAL A 458 -3.72 -4.56 11.67
C VAL A 458 -5.21 -4.10 11.60
#